data_37716118c252c2896e2e1925142d1f76
#
_entry.id   37716118c252c2896e2e1925142d1f76
#
_cell.length_a   1.000
_cell.length_b   1.000
_cell.length_c   1.000
_cell.angle_alpha   90.00
_cell.angle_beta   90.00
_cell.angle_gamma   90.00
#
_symmetry.space_group_name_H-M   'P 1'
#
loop_
_entity.id
_entity.type
_entity.pdbx_description
1 polymer ?
#
loop_
_entity_poly.entity_id
_entity_poly.type
_entity_poly.pdbx_seq_one_letter_code
_entity_poly.pdbx_strand_id
1 'polypeptide(L)'
;MIHIKCKDSNLDPIPVKIGIIGGSGLDDPDFFEQRQEKVVETPYGDPSDSLIEGEIGGVKCVLLARHGRQHNIMPSNVNYRANVWALRQVGCTHLLVSTACGSLREEIQPGDLVVPHDFIDRTTKRAQTFYDGGLQSPRGVCHLPMYPAFSERTRAVILEAAKELDIPTHDKATIVTIEGPRFSSRSESHMFRQWGGDLINMTTCPEVVLAKEAGLLYGSLAIATDYDCWRMGCEGVNVQDVLQTFAANVIKVKKILVNAVGRIAQQDWTEDVLNAKQCVCNNTMSGAMXRFLKLCTEITQDTILRRKPLIMPTNPKLYKKRTPKLHSISIVYELEPGNSSETVPHLKQDLYAFPPSDQLVGFDP
;
A
#
# COMPACT_ATOMS: atom_id res chain seq x y z
N MET A 1 -20.05 -9.41 3.87
CA MET A 1 -18.73 -9.50 3.23
C MET A 1 -18.90 -10.34 1.97
N ILE A 2 -18.75 -9.72 0.80
CA ILE A 2 -18.94 -10.44 -0.47
C ILE A 2 -17.58 -11.06 -0.82
N HIS A 3 -17.46 -12.35 -0.63
CA HIS A 3 -16.31 -13.10 -1.14
C HIS A 3 -16.58 -13.43 -2.61
N ILE A 4 -15.85 -12.77 -3.50
CA ILE A 4 -15.85 -13.19 -4.90
C ILE A 4 -14.91 -14.40 -4.98
N LYS A 5 -15.47 -15.61 -4.94
CA LYS A 5 -14.71 -16.76 -5.38
C LYS A 5 -14.59 -16.70 -6.90
N CYS A 6 -13.44 -16.28 -7.40
CA CYS A 6 -13.12 -16.47 -8.81
C CYS A 6 -13.04 -17.98 -9.06
N LYS A 7 -14.09 -18.53 -9.65
CA LYS A 7 -14.13 -19.96 -10.03
C LYS A 7 -13.43 -20.24 -11.37
N ASP A 8 -12.80 -19.25 -11.97
CA ASP A 8 -12.05 -19.48 -13.21
C ASP A 8 -10.62 -19.92 -12.87
N SER A 9 -10.44 -21.25 -12.87
CA SER A 9 -9.17 -21.91 -12.65
C SER A 9 -8.11 -21.67 -13.73
N ASN A 10 -8.29 -20.67 -14.59
CA ASN A 10 -7.45 -20.40 -15.76
C ASN A 10 -6.89 -18.97 -15.83
N LEU A 11 -6.85 -18.25 -14.69
CA LEU A 11 -6.14 -16.97 -14.68
C LEU A 11 -4.63 -17.22 -14.52
N ASP A 12 -3.84 -16.72 -15.45
CA ASP A 12 -2.38 -16.73 -15.30
C ASP A 12 -2.01 -15.97 -14.01
N PRO A 13 -1.07 -16.50 -13.22
CA PRO A 13 -0.63 -15.82 -12.00
C PRO A 13 -0.19 -14.38 -12.26
N ILE A 14 -0.62 -13.46 -11.41
CA ILE A 14 -0.20 -12.06 -11.51
C ILE A 14 1.28 -11.98 -11.17
N PRO A 15 2.12 -11.46 -12.08
CA PRO A 15 3.56 -11.34 -11.77
C PRO A 15 3.78 -10.42 -10.58
N VAL A 16 4.59 -10.89 -9.64
CA VAL A 16 4.96 -10.11 -8.46
C VAL A 16 6.00 -9.06 -8.84
N LYS A 17 5.82 -7.83 -8.37
CA LYS A 17 6.82 -6.76 -8.37
C LYS A 17 6.78 -6.07 -7.00
N ILE A 18 7.92 -5.92 -6.36
CA ILE A 18 7.97 -5.52 -4.95
C ILE A 18 8.57 -4.12 -4.84
N GLY A 19 7.77 -3.17 -4.31
CA GLY A 19 8.25 -1.88 -3.89
C GLY A 19 8.90 -1.97 -2.51
N ILE A 20 10.07 -1.39 -2.35
CA ILE A 20 10.74 -1.26 -1.05
C ILE A 20 10.80 0.23 -0.73
N ILE A 21 10.22 0.62 0.40
CA ILE A 21 10.32 2.01 0.87
C ILE A 21 11.33 2.03 2.01
N GLY A 22 12.49 2.60 1.74
CA GLY A 22 13.55 2.76 2.72
C GLY A 22 13.32 3.96 3.61
N GLY A 23 13.34 3.75 4.93
CA GLY A 23 13.50 4.82 5.91
C GLY A 23 14.98 5.15 6.11
N SER A 24 15.31 5.78 7.24
CA SER A 24 16.69 6.18 7.55
C SER A 24 17.66 5.00 7.39
N GLY A 25 18.63 5.10 6.48
CA GLY A 25 19.69 4.10 6.28
C GLY A 25 19.34 2.87 5.44
N LEU A 26 18.12 2.76 4.89
CA LEU A 26 17.76 1.69 3.94
C LEU A 26 17.52 2.27 2.53
N ASP A 27 18.17 3.35 2.22
CA ASP A 27 18.10 4.09 0.95
C ASP A 27 19.24 3.75 -0.01
N ASP A 28 20.18 2.90 0.43
CA ASP A 28 21.31 2.43 -0.36
C ASP A 28 20.88 1.28 -1.29
N PRO A 29 20.98 1.45 -2.62
CA PRO A 29 20.54 0.42 -3.57
C PRO A 29 21.56 -0.71 -3.81
N ASP A 30 22.62 -0.81 -3.04
CA ASP A 30 23.73 -1.75 -3.31
C ASP A 30 23.31 -3.24 -3.25
N PHE A 31 22.16 -3.54 -2.66
CA PHE A 31 21.63 -4.92 -2.67
C PHE A 31 20.76 -5.23 -3.90
N PHE A 32 20.64 -4.29 -4.84
CA PHE A 32 19.91 -4.48 -6.11
C PHE A 32 20.88 -4.84 -7.25
N GLU A 33 20.48 -5.80 -8.04
CA GLU A 33 21.13 -6.15 -9.31
C GLU A 33 20.47 -5.38 -10.46
N GLN A 34 21.18 -5.13 -11.57
CA GLN A 34 20.67 -4.52 -12.80
C GLN A 34 19.95 -3.17 -12.54
N ARG A 35 20.55 -2.33 -11.73
CA ARG A 35 19.95 -1.07 -11.29
C ARG A 35 19.71 -0.08 -12.42
N GLN A 36 18.52 0.53 -12.44
CA GLN A 36 18.18 1.61 -13.35
C GLN A 36 17.37 2.67 -12.61
N GLU A 37 17.80 3.91 -12.71
CA GLU A 37 17.06 5.04 -12.14
C GLU A 37 15.88 5.40 -13.04
N LYS A 38 14.73 5.69 -12.44
CA LYS A 38 13.48 5.98 -13.16
C LYS A 38 12.77 7.17 -12.52
N VAL A 39 12.63 8.23 -13.27
CA VAL A 39 11.79 9.37 -12.90
C VAL A 39 10.35 9.05 -13.24
N VAL A 40 9.44 9.29 -12.32
CA VAL A 40 8.00 9.02 -12.50
C VAL A 40 7.20 10.27 -12.14
N GLU A 41 6.44 10.77 -13.09
CA GLU A 41 5.49 11.87 -12.85
C GLU A 41 4.18 11.31 -12.33
N THR A 42 3.59 11.99 -11.34
CA THR A 42 2.31 11.56 -10.76
C THR A 42 1.30 12.70 -10.73
N PRO A 43 -0.01 12.39 -10.63
CA PRO A 43 -1.02 13.43 -10.43
C PRO A 43 -0.85 14.26 -9.15
N TYR A 44 -0.01 13.81 -8.23
CA TYR A 44 0.20 14.41 -6.91
C TYR A 44 1.55 15.13 -6.82
N GLY A 45 2.22 15.36 -7.95
CA GLY A 45 3.57 15.93 -8.00
C GLY A 45 4.65 14.85 -7.96
N ASP A 46 5.85 15.26 -7.60
CA ASP A 46 7.02 14.40 -7.64
C ASP A 46 7.13 13.53 -6.38
N PRO A 47 7.55 12.26 -6.52
CA PRO A 47 7.98 11.45 -5.38
C PRO A 47 9.18 12.06 -4.64
N SER A 48 9.46 11.52 -3.47
CA SER A 48 10.60 11.97 -2.63
C SER A 48 11.95 11.82 -3.33
N ASP A 49 12.06 10.90 -4.27
CA ASP A 49 13.27 10.65 -5.07
C ASP A 49 12.89 9.90 -6.35
N SER A 50 13.83 9.82 -7.30
CA SER A 50 13.72 8.89 -8.41
C SER A 50 13.62 7.45 -7.89
N LEU A 51 12.80 6.64 -8.54
CA LEU A 51 12.73 5.21 -8.23
C LEU A 51 14.01 4.50 -8.75
N ILE A 52 14.49 3.56 -7.99
CA ILE A 52 15.56 2.65 -8.45
C ILE A 52 14.91 1.31 -8.78
N GLU A 53 14.75 0.99 -10.05
CA GLU A 53 14.30 -0.34 -10.50
C GLU A 53 15.51 -1.28 -10.58
N GLY A 54 15.29 -2.56 -10.25
CA GLY A 54 16.34 -3.58 -10.32
C GLY A 54 15.81 -4.93 -9.89
N GLU A 55 16.71 -5.83 -9.54
CA GLU A 55 16.35 -7.18 -9.12
C GLU A 55 17.02 -7.56 -7.80
N ILE A 56 16.36 -8.40 -7.03
CA ILE A 56 16.90 -9.06 -5.84
C ILE A 56 16.70 -10.56 -6.07
N GLY A 57 17.79 -11.29 -6.30
CA GLY A 57 17.71 -12.71 -6.59
C GLY A 57 16.79 -13.04 -7.77
N GLY A 58 16.80 -12.24 -8.83
CA GLY A 58 15.97 -12.41 -10.02
C GLY A 58 14.52 -11.91 -9.86
N VAL A 59 14.14 -11.37 -8.72
CA VAL A 59 12.80 -10.82 -8.47
C VAL A 59 12.80 -9.33 -8.75
N LYS A 60 11.87 -8.84 -9.57
CA LYS A 60 11.77 -7.42 -9.91
C LYS A 60 11.37 -6.59 -8.69
N CYS A 61 12.21 -5.63 -8.36
CA CYS A 61 12.03 -4.76 -7.20
C CYS A 61 12.19 -3.28 -7.58
N VAL A 62 11.64 -2.42 -6.75
CA VAL A 62 11.73 -0.96 -6.90
C VAL A 62 12.03 -0.36 -5.54
N LEU A 63 13.12 0.37 -5.40
CA LEU A 63 13.48 1.08 -4.16
C LEU A 63 13.08 2.54 -4.26
N LEU A 64 12.52 3.08 -3.19
CA LEU A 64 12.25 4.51 -3.01
C LEU A 64 12.76 4.96 -1.64
N ALA A 65 13.60 6.00 -1.65
CA ALA A 65 14.06 6.67 -0.42
C ALA A 65 12.95 7.61 0.08
N ARG A 66 12.27 7.25 1.19
CA ARG A 66 11.13 8.02 1.72
C ARG A 66 11.48 9.48 2.00
N HIS A 67 12.63 9.74 2.54
CA HIS A 67 13.09 11.09 2.92
C HIS A 67 14.04 11.72 1.87
N GLY A 68 14.09 11.14 0.65
CA GLY A 68 15.11 11.46 -0.34
C GLY A 68 16.46 10.83 0.05
N ARG A 69 17.34 10.55 -0.92
CA ARG A 69 18.63 9.91 -0.66
C ARG A 69 19.59 10.77 0.16
N GLN A 70 19.33 12.06 0.29
CA GLN A 70 20.07 12.97 1.18
C GLN A 70 19.45 13.10 2.57
N HIS A 71 18.35 12.42 2.82
CA HIS A 71 17.57 12.45 4.07
C HIS A 71 17.19 13.87 4.50
N ASN A 72 16.78 14.70 3.53
CA ASN A 72 16.49 16.12 3.74
C ASN A 72 15.00 16.48 3.72
N ILE A 73 14.11 15.49 3.55
CA ILE A 73 12.65 15.71 3.55
C ILE A 73 12.10 15.31 4.92
N MET A 74 11.61 16.30 5.69
CA MET A 74 11.00 15.99 7.00
C MET A 74 9.69 15.21 6.85
N PRO A 75 9.27 14.44 7.87
CA PRO A 75 8.10 13.55 7.75
C PRO A 75 6.82 14.20 7.24
N SER A 76 6.53 15.45 7.65
CA SER A 76 5.31 16.15 7.21
C SER A 76 5.38 16.64 5.76
N ASN A 77 6.59 16.76 5.21
CA ASN A 77 6.80 17.25 3.84
C ASN A 77 6.98 16.10 2.83
N VAL A 78 7.06 14.85 3.28
CA VAL A 78 7.10 13.69 2.40
C VAL A 78 5.82 13.66 1.55
N ASN A 79 5.97 13.59 0.24
CA ASN A 79 4.84 13.45 -0.67
C ASN A 79 4.40 11.98 -0.75
N TYR A 80 3.73 11.53 0.31
CA TYR A 80 3.29 10.13 0.42
C TYR A 80 2.40 9.71 -0.75
N ARG A 81 1.53 10.62 -1.25
CA ARG A 81 0.67 10.32 -2.38
C ARG A 81 1.49 10.04 -3.64
N ALA A 82 2.43 10.92 -3.96
CA ALA A 82 3.31 10.72 -5.12
C ALA A 82 4.13 9.43 -4.97
N ASN A 83 4.69 9.18 -3.78
CA ASN A 83 5.50 8.00 -3.49
C ASN A 83 4.73 6.69 -3.76
N VAL A 84 3.57 6.54 -3.14
CA VAL A 84 2.76 5.31 -3.27
C VAL A 84 2.19 5.19 -4.69
N TRP A 85 1.76 6.32 -5.28
CA TRP A 85 1.22 6.32 -6.65
C TRP A 85 2.28 5.91 -7.68
N ALA A 86 3.51 6.43 -7.55
CA ALA A 86 4.62 6.07 -8.46
C ALA A 86 4.92 4.57 -8.39
N LEU A 87 4.97 3.99 -7.18
CA LEU A 87 5.19 2.55 -6.99
C LEU A 87 4.05 1.72 -7.61
N ARG A 88 2.80 2.15 -7.42
CA ARG A 88 1.65 1.54 -8.10
C ARG A 88 1.77 1.65 -9.62
N GLN A 89 2.14 2.82 -10.13
CA GLN A 89 2.22 3.13 -11.57
C GLN A 89 3.28 2.28 -12.28
N VAL A 90 4.39 1.97 -11.61
CA VAL A 90 5.42 1.08 -12.17
C VAL A 90 5.09 -0.41 -11.95
N GLY A 91 3.91 -0.73 -11.45
CA GLY A 91 3.38 -2.09 -11.39
C GLY A 91 3.71 -2.88 -10.14
N CYS A 92 4.09 -2.24 -9.04
CA CYS A 92 4.28 -2.94 -7.78
C CYS A 92 2.98 -3.59 -7.32
N THR A 93 3.08 -4.77 -6.74
CA THR A 93 1.99 -5.51 -6.11
C THR A 93 2.10 -5.47 -4.59
N HIS A 94 3.32 -5.42 -4.10
CA HIS A 94 3.66 -5.41 -2.68
C HIS A 94 4.46 -4.17 -2.33
N LEU A 95 4.33 -3.72 -1.07
CA LEU A 95 5.24 -2.74 -0.47
C LEU A 95 5.85 -3.35 0.80
N LEU A 96 7.17 -3.49 0.81
CA LEU A 96 7.96 -3.86 1.99
C LEU A 96 8.64 -2.59 2.52
N VAL A 97 8.38 -2.27 3.77
CA VAL A 97 8.71 -0.94 4.28
C VAL A 97 9.53 -1.04 5.57
N SER A 98 10.57 -0.24 5.70
CA SER A 98 11.28 -0.10 6.97
C SER A 98 10.95 1.22 7.65
N THR A 99 10.94 1.21 8.99
CA THR A 99 10.70 2.42 9.78
C THR A 99 11.43 2.35 11.13
N ALA A 100 11.97 3.48 11.55
CA ALA A 100 12.49 3.67 12.91
C ALA A 100 11.33 4.07 13.83
N CYS A 101 11.28 3.50 15.04
CA CYS A 101 10.20 3.72 16.00
C CYS A 101 10.75 3.87 17.42
N GLY A 102 10.16 4.75 18.20
CA GLY A 102 10.30 4.71 19.66
C GLY A 102 9.41 3.60 20.23
N SER A 103 9.89 2.90 21.24
CA SER A 103 9.11 1.89 21.95
C SER A 103 8.25 2.52 23.05
N LEU A 104 7.00 2.09 23.13
CA LEU A 104 6.06 2.46 24.19
C LEU A 104 5.87 1.30 25.20
N ARG A 105 6.67 0.23 25.08
CA ARG A 105 6.59 -0.97 25.91
C ARG A 105 7.95 -1.37 26.47
N GLU A 106 7.98 -1.88 27.71
CA GLU A 106 9.21 -2.41 28.32
C GLU A 106 9.74 -3.63 27.56
N GLU A 107 8.84 -4.48 27.08
CA GLU A 107 9.16 -5.73 26.40
C GLU A 107 9.70 -5.56 25.00
N ILE A 108 9.54 -4.38 24.38
CA ILE A 108 10.11 -4.05 23.06
C ILE A 108 11.31 -3.13 23.33
N GLN A 109 12.49 -3.69 23.28
CA GLN A 109 13.73 -2.99 23.69
C GLN A 109 14.37 -2.28 22.47
N PRO A 110 15.15 -1.22 22.70
CA PRO A 110 15.95 -0.63 21.61
C PRO A 110 16.84 -1.69 20.95
N GLY A 111 16.77 -1.76 19.61
CA GLY A 111 17.41 -2.80 18.80
C GLY A 111 16.49 -3.93 18.40
N ASP A 112 15.31 -4.04 19.01
CA ASP A 112 14.34 -5.08 18.65
C ASP A 112 13.69 -4.76 17.29
N LEU A 113 13.35 -5.83 16.58
CA LEU A 113 12.58 -5.77 15.32
C LEU A 113 11.13 -6.15 15.60
N VAL A 114 10.23 -5.47 14.91
CA VAL A 114 8.78 -5.64 15.13
C VAL A 114 8.07 -5.62 13.77
N VAL A 115 7.11 -6.53 13.56
CA VAL A 115 6.22 -6.53 12.40
C VAL A 115 4.84 -6.02 12.85
N PRO A 116 4.53 -4.73 12.66
CA PRO A 116 3.29 -4.15 13.16
C PRO A 116 2.07 -4.70 12.42
N HIS A 117 0.91 -4.66 13.10
CA HIS A 117 -0.35 -5.18 12.57
C HIS A 117 -1.45 -4.12 12.49
N ASP A 118 -1.32 -3.01 13.24
CA ASP A 118 -2.34 -1.96 13.30
C ASP A 118 -1.71 -0.61 13.60
N PHE A 119 -2.50 0.46 13.52
CA PHE A 119 -2.00 1.82 13.73
C PHE A 119 -3.04 2.71 14.42
N ILE A 120 -2.53 3.77 15.04
CA ILE A 120 -3.31 4.92 15.53
C ILE A 120 -2.74 6.16 14.83
N ASP A 121 -3.56 6.88 14.09
CA ASP A 121 -3.12 8.07 13.36
C ASP A 121 -3.28 9.34 14.21
N ARG A 122 -2.16 10.01 14.47
CA ARG A 122 -2.11 11.33 15.13
C ARG A 122 -1.48 12.39 14.22
N THR A 123 -1.46 12.15 12.92
CA THR A 123 -1.03 13.18 11.95
C THR A 123 -2.14 14.22 11.75
N THR A 124 -1.78 15.44 11.38
CA THR A 124 -2.73 16.56 11.33
C THR A 124 -2.71 17.35 10.01
N LYS A 125 -1.67 17.16 9.19
CA LYS A 125 -1.44 18.01 8.01
C LYS A 125 -1.33 17.22 6.71
N ARG A 126 -1.51 15.90 6.74
CA ARG A 126 -1.19 15.02 5.61
C ARG A 126 -2.42 14.68 4.80
N ALA A 127 -2.30 14.72 3.47
CA ALA A 127 -3.32 14.21 2.58
C ALA A 127 -3.35 12.67 2.65
N GLN A 128 -4.50 12.10 2.98
CA GLN A 128 -4.66 10.67 3.27
C GLN A 128 -5.46 9.91 2.22
N THR A 129 -5.71 10.53 1.04
CA THR A 129 -6.48 9.88 -0.02
C THR A 129 -6.01 10.35 -1.38
N PHE A 130 -6.15 9.49 -2.37
CA PHE A 130 -5.98 9.83 -3.79
C PHE A 130 -7.23 10.49 -4.38
N TYR A 131 -8.38 10.42 -3.71
CA TYR A 131 -9.66 10.92 -4.18
C TYR A 131 -9.86 12.37 -3.72
N ASP A 132 -8.98 13.28 -4.18
CA ASP A 132 -8.95 14.69 -3.75
C ASP A 132 -9.74 15.64 -4.65
N GLY A 133 -10.41 15.10 -5.69
CA GLY A 133 -11.16 15.90 -6.64
C GLY A 133 -10.34 16.56 -7.75
N GLY A 134 -9.02 16.35 -7.78
CA GLY A 134 -8.14 16.87 -8.84
C GLY A 134 -8.49 16.32 -10.22
N LEU A 135 -8.09 17.04 -11.27
CA LEU A 135 -8.44 16.67 -12.66
C LEU A 135 -7.90 15.30 -13.07
N GLN A 136 -6.74 14.94 -12.56
CA GLN A 136 -6.07 13.66 -12.87
C GLN A 136 -6.24 12.62 -11.76
N SER A 137 -6.89 13.00 -10.66
CA SER A 137 -7.14 12.11 -9.52
C SER A 137 -8.33 11.18 -9.78
N PRO A 138 -8.39 10.02 -9.11
CA PRO A 138 -9.58 9.17 -9.17
C PRO A 138 -10.83 9.92 -8.76
N ARG A 139 -11.95 9.60 -9.41
CA ARG A 139 -13.24 10.26 -9.16
C ARG A 139 -14.01 9.57 -8.03
N GLY A 140 -14.70 10.38 -7.24
CA GLY A 140 -15.57 9.91 -6.18
C GLY A 140 -14.95 10.05 -4.80
N VAL A 141 -15.44 9.26 -3.86
CA VAL A 141 -14.95 9.17 -2.48
C VAL A 141 -14.73 7.71 -2.14
N CYS A 142 -13.57 7.36 -1.64
CA CYS A 142 -13.25 5.99 -1.23
C CYS A 142 -13.34 5.88 0.30
N HIS A 143 -14.33 5.14 0.80
CA HIS A 143 -14.51 4.86 2.24
C HIS A 143 -13.91 3.49 2.57
N LEU A 144 -12.59 3.40 2.51
CA LEU A 144 -11.86 2.14 2.61
C LEU A 144 -11.85 1.62 4.06
N PRO A 145 -12.32 0.38 4.31
CA PRO A 145 -12.18 -0.21 5.64
C PRO A 145 -10.71 -0.49 5.97
N MET A 146 -10.25 -0.01 7.12
CA MET A 146 -8.83 -0.09 7.49
C MET A 146 -8.47 -1.29 8.38
N TYR A 147 -9.40 -2.21 8.64
CA TYR A 147 -9.08 -3.47 9.32
C TYR A 147 -9.22 -4.64 8.34
N PRO A 148 -8.20 -5.50 8.23
CA PRO A 148 -6.83 -5.33 8.72
C PRO A 148 -6.10 -4.22 7.96
N ALA A 149 -5.25 -3.46 8.65
CA ALA A 149 -4.55 -2.31 8.05
C ALA A 149 -3.38 -2.75 7.18
N PHE A 150 -2.61 -3.71 7.67
CA PHE A 150 -1.47 -4.31 6.97
C PHE A 150 -1.93 -5.62 6.30
N SER A 151 -1.24 -6.02 5.23
CA SER A 151 -1.48 -7.32 4.59
C SER A 151 -1.03 -8.45 5.52
N GLU A 152 -1.96 -9.21 6.07
CA GLU A 152 -1.65 -10.28 7.04
C GLU A 152 -0.72 -11.33 6.43
N ARG A 153 -0.92 -11.68 5.16
CA ARG A 153 -0.08 -12.65 4.47
C ARG A 153 1.33 -12.11 4.22
N THR A 154 1.45 -10.82 3.86
CA THR A 154 2.77 -10.17 3.71
C THR A 154 3.50 -10.10 5.07
N ARG A 155 2.77 -9.77 6.15
CA ARG A 155 3.32 -9.81 7.52
C ARG A 155 3.84 -11.20 7.88
N ALA A 156 3.05 -12.24 7.59
CA ALA A 156 3.45 -13.63 7.85
C ALA A 156 4.77 -13.98 7.12
N VAL A 157 4.92 -13.57 5.86
CA VAL A 157 6.15 -13.83 5.09
C VAL A 157 7.36 -13.10 5.72
N ILE A 158 7.20 -11.87 6.19
CA ILE A 158 8.28 -11.15 6.87
C ILE A 158 8.70 -11.89 8.16
N LEU A 159 7.73 -12.38 8.94
CA LEU A 159 7.99 -13.14 10.18
C LEU A 159 8.66 -14.49 9.88
N GLU A 160 8.24 -15.19 8.84
CA GLU A 160 8.87 -16.44 8.40
C GLU A 160 10.31 -16.19 7.94
N ALA A 161 10.56 -15.09 7.22
CA ALA A 161 11.91 -14.70 6.81
C ALA A 161 12.81 -14.42 8.03
N ALA A 162 12.28 -13.70 9.02
CA ALA A 162 13.03 -13.42 10.27
C ALA A 162 13.34 -14.72 11.02
N LYS A 163 12.36 -15.61 11.13
CA LYS A 163 12.49 -16.91 11.80
C LYS A 163 13.55 -17.80 11.12
N GLU A 164 13.53 -17.88 9.79
CA GLU A 164 14.53 -18.66 9.03
C GLU A 164 15.96 -18.16 9.26
N LEU A 165 16.10 -16.85 9.44
CA LEU A 165 17.40 -16.20 9.65
C LEU A 165 17.82 -16.22 11.14
N ASP A 166 17.00 -16.79 12.01
CA ASP A 166 17.20 -16.80 13.48
C ASP A 166 17.35 -15.37 14.04
N ILE A 167 16.55 -14.43 13.51
CA ILE A 167 16.53 -13.03 13.97
C ILE A 167 15.25 -12.81 14.80
N PRO A 168 15.38 -12.63 16.12
CA PRO A 168 14.21 -12.41 16.98
C PRO A 168 13.41 -11.19 16.52
N THR A 169 12.09 -11.35 16.41
CA THR A 169 11.20 -10.31 15.85
C THR A 169 9.83 -10.44 16.53
N HIS A 170 9.32 -9.34 17.07
CA HIS A 170 7.96 -9.29 17.64
C HIS A 170 6.94 -9.36 16.50
N ASP A 171 5.93 -10.18 16.68
CA ASP A 171 4.92 -10.48 15.64
C ASP A 171 3.75 -9.49 15.60
N LYS A 172 3.64 -8.60 16.58
CA LYS A 172 2.53 -7.65 16.70
C LYS A 172 2.97 -6.34 17.33
N ALA A 173 2.42 -5.26 16.86
CA ALA A 173 2.47 -3.96 17.53
C ALA A 173 1.44 -3.02 16.87
N THR A 174 0.85 -2.15 17.66
CA THR A 174 0.08 -0.99 17.18
C THR A 174 1.01 0.21 17.14
N ILE A 175 1.19 0.79 15.95
CA ILE A 175 2.05 1.99 15.77
C ILE A 175 1.20 3.25 15.92
N VAL A 176 1.60 4.14 16.82
CA VAL A 176 1.07 5.52 16.85
C VAL A 176 1.92 6.36 15.90
N THR A 177 1.30 6.96 14.89
CA THR A 177 2.02 7.88 13.99
C THR A 177 1.72 9.32 14.38
N ILE A 178 2.75 10.05 14.83
CA ILE A 178 2.67 11.47 15.15
C ILE A 178 3.12 12.33 13.94
N GLU A 179 2.73 13.60 13.94
CA GLU A 179 3.08 14.52 12.85
C GLU A 179 4.59 14.73 12.72
N GLY A 180 5.29 14.90 13.83
CA GLY A 180 6.69 15.29 13.82
C GLY A 180 6.87 16.78 13.39
N PRO A 181 8.11 17.26 13.14
CA PRO A 181 9.37 16.50 13.32
C PRO A 181 9.84 16.40 14.78
N ARG A 182 9.18 17.10 15.73
CA ARG A 182 9.52 16.97 17.14
C ARG A 182 9.12 15.59 17.70
N PHE A 183 9.85 15.09 18.65
CA PHE A 183 9.49 13.92 19.42
C PHE A 183 8.34 14.24 20.39
N SER A 184 7.79 13.21 21.04
CA SER A 184 6.69 13.32 21.99
C SER A 184 7.10 14.13 23.23
N SER A 185 6.16 14.83 23.85
CA SER A 185 6.28 15.18 25.25
C SER A 185 6.01 13.96 26.11
N ARG A 186 6.46 13.97 27.36
CA ARG A 186 6.25 12.87 28.30
C ARG A 186 4.75 12.57 28.50
N SER A 187 3.93 13.61 28.57
CA SER A 187 2.47 13.45 28.70
C SER A 187 1.84 12.80 27.46
N GLU A 188 2.30 13.19 26.27
CA GLU A 188 1.87 12.55 25.03
C GLU A 188 2.26 11.06 25.01
N SER A 189 3.50 10.76 25.39
CA SER A 189 4.01 9.39 25.42
C SER A 189 3.17 8.52 26.36
N HIS A 190 2.87 8.98 27.58
CA HIS A 190 2.00 8.29 28.52
C HIS A 190 0.58 8.11 27.95
N MET A 191 0.03 9.14 27.30
CA MET A 191 -1.28 9.08 26.65
C MET A 191 -1.31 7.97 25.57
N PHE A 192 -0.30 7.91 24.72
CA PHE A 192 -0.20 6.90 23.64
C PHE A 192 -0.13 5.48 24.22
N ARG A 193 0.60 5.30 25.31
CA ARG A 193 0.64 4.02 26.04
C ARG A 193 -0.76 3.62 26.55
N GLN A 194 -1.51 4.58 27.12
CA GLN A 194 -2.86 4.33 27.61
C GLN A 194 -3.83 3.98 26.47
N TRP A 195 -3.60 4.50 25.25
CA TRP A 195 -4.41 4.19 24.06
C TRP A 195 -4.10 2.78 23.51
N GLY A 196 -3.13 2.09 24.04
CA GLY A 196 -2.73 0.77 23.56
C GLY A 196 -1.68 0.80 22.46
N GLY A 197 -1.00 1.94 22.26
CA GLY A 197 0.14 2.02 21.35
C GLY A 197 1.33 1.24 21.90
N ASP A 198 2.03 0.55 21.01
CA ASP A 198 3.23 -0.23 21.34
C ASP A 198 4.49 0.43 20.80
N LEU A 199 4.37 1.09 19.67
CA LEU A 199 5.45 1.82 18.99
C LEU A 199 4.97 3.21 18.62
N ILE A 200 5.92 4.13 18.40
CA ILE A 200 5.64 5.48 17.92
C ILE A 200 6.59 5.82 16.78
N ASN A 201 6.04 6.40 15.70
CA ASN A 201 6.84 6.86 14.57
C ASN A 201 6.23 8.11 13.92
N MET A 202 6.75 8.50 12.76
CA MET A 202 6.29 9.70 12.04
C MET A 202 5.86 9.41 10.60
N THR A 203 5.82 8.13 10.13
CA THR A 203 5.70 7.87 8.69
C THR A 203 4.72 6.76 8.31
N THR A 204 4.26 5.91 9.23
CA THR A 204 3.32 4.83 8.89
C THR A 204 2.01 5.39 8.34
N CYS A 205 1.50 6.48 8.93
CA CYS A 205 0.36 7.22 8.35
C CYS A 205 0.87 8.48 7.65
N PRO A 206 0.41 8.75 6.42
CA PRO A 206 -0.66 8.07 5.69
C PRO A 206 -0.19 6.94 4.76
N GLU A 207 1.08 6.53 4.82
CA GLU A 207 1.68 5.59 3.87
C GLU A 207 0.89 4.28 3.77
N VAL A 208 0.54 3.66 4.91
CA VAL A 208 -0.24 2.40 4.95
C VAL A 208 -1.66 2.59 4.40
N VAL A 209 -2.28 3.74 4.70
CA VAL A 209 -3.63 4.09 4.22
C VAL A 209 -3.62 4.22 2.69
N LEU A 210 -2.65 4.97 2.16
CA LEU A 210 -2.49 5.19 0.71
C LEU A 210 -2.11 3.90 -0.01
N ALA A 211 -1.25 3.07 0.59
CA ALA A 211 -0.90 1.76 0.02
C ALA A 211 -2.15 0.88 -0.15
N LYS A 212 -3.00 0.82 0.87
CA LYS A 212 -4.25 0.07 0.81
C LYS A 212 -5.21 0.65 -0.24
N GLU A 213 -5.33 1.99 -0.31
CA GLU A 213 -6.16 2.68 -1.32
C GLU A 213 -5.60 2.50 -2.75
N ALA A 214 -4.29 2.27 -2.88
CA ALA A 214 -3.66 1.93 -4.16
C ALA A 214 -3.87 0.45 -4.55
N GLY A 215 -4.42 -0.38 -3.67
CA GLY A 215 -4.59 -1.81 -3.88
C GLY A 215 -3.27 -2.58 -3.77
N LEU A 216 -2.34 -2.11 -2.95
CA LEU A 216 -1.02 -2.72 -2.74
C LEU A 216 -0.99 -3.48 -1.41
N LEU A 217 -0.28 -4.61 -1.40
CA LEU A 217 -0.11 -5.45 -0.21
C LEU A 217 1.05 -4.90 0.63
N TYR A 218 0.73 -4.23 1.73
CA TYR A 218 1.69 -3.47 2.54
C TYR A 218 2.11 -4.27 3.77
N GLY A 219 3.42 -4.45 3.94
CA GLY A 219 4.04 -5.02 5.14
C GLY A 219 5.19 -4.13 5.61
N SER A 220 5.32 -3.96 6.92
CA SER A 220 6.35 -3.10 7.50
C SER A 220 7.21 -3.88 8.48
N LEU A 221 8.50 -3.53 8.54
CA LEU A 221 9.45 -4.01 9.53
C LEU A 221 9.99 -2.79 10.28
N ALA A 222 9.61 -2.67 11.53
CA ALA A 222 10.01 -1.56 12.41
C ALA A 222 11.25 -1.94 13.22
N ILE A 223 12.10 -0.97 13.48
CA ILE A 223 13.22 -1.07 14.42
C ILE A 223 12.89 -0.17 15.62
N ALA A 224 12.78 -0.72 16.80
CA ALA A 224 12.70 0.06 18.03
C ALA A 224 14.06 0.70 18.26
N THR A 225 14.15 2.03 18.28
CA THR A 225 15.43 2.75 18.40
C THR A 225 15.67 3.28 19.82
N ASP A 226 14.59 3.47 20.58
CA ASP A 226 14.61 4.11 21.90
C ASP A 226 13.31 3.79 22.65
N TYR A 227 13.19 4.25 23.90
CA TYR A 227 11.97 4.10 24.71
C TYR A 227 11.09 5.35 24.70
N ASP A 228 11.13 6.15 23.65
CA ASP A 228 10.46 7.44 23.61
C ASP A 228 10.81 8.23 24.91
N CYS A 229 9.86 8.92 25.54
CA CYS A 229 10.18 9.74 26.75
C CYS A 229 9.31 9.38 27.97
N TRP A 230 8.58 8.21 27.91
CA TRP A 230 7.74 7.79 29.03
C TRP A 230 8.52 7.17 30.18
N ARG A 231 9.66 6.54 29.89
CA ARG A 231 10.43 5.78 30.87
C ARG A 231 11.19 6.72 31.79
N MET A 232 11.01 6.53 33.11
CA MET A 232 11.69 7.34 34.11
C MET A 232 13.18 6.99 34.17
N GLY A 233 14.00 7.97 34.38
CA GLY A 233 15.46 7.78 34.48
C GLY A 233 16.20 7.69 33.15
N CYS A 234 15.47 7.75 32.02
CA CYS A 234 16.11 7.83 30.72
C CYS A 234 16.22 9.30 30.29
N GLU A 235 17.31 9.64 29.65
CA GLU A 235 17.44 10.92 28.95
C GLU A 235 16.42 10.97 27.80
N GLY A 236 16.03 12.16 27.39
CA GLY A 236 15.09 12.33 26.27
C GLY A 236 15.67 11.77 24.97
N VAL A 237 14.79 11.39 24.07
CA VAL A 237 15.16 10.88 22.75
C VAL A 237 16.04 11.88 22.02
N ASN A 238 17.18 11.44 21.51
CA ASN A 238 18.03 12.28 20.68
C ASN A 238 18.31 11.59 19.33
N VAL A 239 18.55 12.40 18.31
CA VAL A 239 18.69 11.93 16.92
C VAL A 239 19.91 11.01 16.76
N GLN A 240 20.99 11.26 17.48
CA GLN A 240 22.22 10.48 17.37
C GLN A 240 21.99 9.02 17.83
N ASP A 241 21.33 8.81 18.97
CA ASP A 241 21.03 7.47 19.49
C ASP A 241 20.10 6.71 18.53
N VAL A 242 19.08 7.39 18.01
CA VAL A 242 18.15 6.83 17.01
C VAL A 242 18.93 6.36 15.77
N LEU A 243 19.79 7.20 15.21
CA LEU A 243 20.56 6.87 14.01
C LEU A 243 21.58 5.74 14.29
N GLN A 244 22.23 5.76 15.45
CA GLN A 244 23.20 4.72 15.84
C GLN A 244 22.52 3.35 15.99
N THR A 245 21.39 3.31 16.70
CA THR A 245 20.61 2.07 16.88
C THR A 245 20.09 1.57 15.54
N PHE A 246 19.62 2.47 14.68
CA PHE A 246 19.14 2.09 13.35
C PHE A 246 20.28 1.50 12.52
N ALA A 247 21.44 2.20 12.44
CA ALA A 247 22.60 1.74 11.68
C ALA A 247 23.10 0.37 12.15
N ALA A 248 23.07 0.09 13.47
CA ALA A 248 23.48 -1.19 14.02
C ALA A 248 22.52 -2.34 13.59
N ASN A 249 21.28 -2.03 13.24
CA ASN A 249 20.28 -3.05 12.94
C ASN A 249 19.88 -3.11 11.46
N VAL A 250 20.30 -2.15 10.64
CA VAL A 250 19.92 -2.08 9.22
C VAL A 250 20.32 -3.36 8.44
N ILE A 251 21.45 -3.97 8.82
CA ILE A 251 21.91 -5.23 8.19
C ILE A 251 20.89 -6.37 8.45
N LYS A 252 20.35 -6.47 9.66
CA LYS A 252 19.32 -7.47 9.97
C LYS A 252 18.06 -7.22 9.14
N VAL A 253 17.63 -5.95 9.04
CA VAL A 253 16.46 -5.54 8.24
C VAL A 253 16.69 -5.90 6.76
N LYS A 254 17.84 -5.54 6.18
CA LYS A 254 18.18 -5.89 4.79
C LYS A 254 18.08 -7.41 4.56
N LYS A 255 18.66 -8.22 5.45
CA LYS A 255 18.60 -9.69 5.35
C LYS A 255 17.16 -10.22 5.35
N ILE A 256 16.32 -9.73 6.28
CA ILE A 256 14.91 -10.14 6.37
C ILE A 256 14.15 -9.73 5.09
N LEU A 257 14.33 -8.48 4.62
CA LEU A 257 13.62 -8.00 3.42
C LEU A 257 14.05 -8.78 2.17
N VAL A 258 15.35 -9.05 2.00
CA VAL A 258 15.86 -9.86 0.87
C VAL A 258 15.27 -11.28 0.90
N ASN A 259 15.24 -11.93 2.07
CA ASN A 259 14.64 -13.26 2.23
C ASN A 259 13.13 -13.19 1.94
N ALA A 260 12.43 -12.18 2.46
CA ALA A 260 10.98 -11.99 2.23
C ALA A 260 10.68 -11.80 0.74
N VAL A 261 11.51 -11.06 0.00
CA VAL A 261 11.37 -10.91 -1.46
C VAL A 261 11.38 -12.28 -2.16
N GLY A 262 12.34 -13.13 -1.83
CA GLY A 262 12.43 -14.47 -2.39
C GLY A 262 11.20 -15.33 -2.07
N ARG A 263 10.73 -15.26 -0.82
CA ARG A 263 9.55 -16.01 -0.36
C ARG A 263 8.26 -15.54 -1.05
N ILE A 264 8.09 -14.24 -1.22
CA ILE A 264 6.94 -13.66 -1.93
C ILE A 264 6.94 -14.17 -3.38
N ALA A 265 8.09 -14.15 -4.04
CA ALA A 265 8.20 -14.55 -5.45
C ALA A 265 7.88 -16.03 -5.68
N GLN A 266 8.04 -16.90 -4.67
CA GLN A 266 7.76 -18.33 -4.76
C GLN A 266 6.27 -18.68 -4.58
N GLN A 267 5.42 -17.70 -4.27
CA GLN A 267 4.01 -17.93 -3.95
C GLN A 267 3.09 -17.26 -4.98
N ASP A 268 1.92 -17.82 -5.19
CA ASP A 268 0.86 -17.20 -5.99
C ASP A 268 0.10 -16.19 -5.12
N TRP A 269 0.11 -14.93 -5.55
CA TRP A 269 -0.56 -13.80 -4.88
C TRP A 269 -1.74 -13.26 -5.69
N THR A 270 -2.17 -13.98 -6.72
CA THR A 270 -3.23 -13.52 -7.63
C THR A 270 -4.50 -13.16 -6.88
N GLU A 271 -4.95 -14.04 -5.99
CA GLU A 271 -6.16 -13.80 -5.19
C GLU A 271 -6.02 -12.57 -4.26
N ASP A 272 -4.89 -12.47 -3.55
CA ASP A 272 -4.65 -11.35 -2.62
C ASP A 272 -4.64 -10.01 -3.35
N VAL A 273 -3.93 -9.96 -4.50
CA VAL A 273 -3.83 -8.73 -5.31
C VAL A 273 -5.19 -8.33 -5.89
N LEU A 274 -5.96 -9.31 -6.39
CA LEU A 274 -7.30 -9.05 -6.90
C LEU A 274 -8.25 -8.58 -5.79
N ASN A 275 -8.21 -9.22 -4.63
CA ASN A 275 -9.03 -8.86 -3.48
C ASN A 275 -8.70 -7.45 -2.96
N ALA A 276 -7.42 -7.08 -2.93
CA ALA A 276 -7.00 -5.72 -2.54
C ALA A 276 -7.59 -4.67 -3.50
N LYS A 277 -7.49 -4.90 -4.80
CA LYS A 277 -8.07 -4.01 -5.84
C LYS A 277 -9.59 -3.97 -5.77
N GLN A 278 -10.23 -5.13 -5.60
CA GLN A 278 -11.69 -5.22 -5.51
C GLN A 278 -12.22 -4.51 -4.26
N CYS A 279 -11.47 -4.57 -3.17
CA CYS A 279 -11.81 -3.85 -1.94
C CYS A 279 -11.92 -2.33 -2.20
N VAL A 280 -10.97 -1.76 -2.94
CA VAL A 280 -11.01 -0.34 -3.33
C VAL A 280 -12.24 -0.05 -4.19
N CYS A 281 -12.49 -0.87 -5.21
CA CYS A 281 -13.65 -0.71 -6.11
C CYS A 281 -14.98 -0.74 -5.34
N ASN A 282 -15.13 -1.71 -4.43
CA ASN A 282 -16.37 -1.90 -3.66
C ASN A 282 -16.65 -0.75 -2.69
N ASN A 283 -15.61 -0.02 -2.28
CA ASN A 283 -15.72 1.03 -1.28
C ASN A 283 -15.60 2.44 -1.89
N THR A 284 -15.56 2.55 -3.21
CA THR A 284 -15.55 3.84 -3.92
C THR A 284 -16.96 4.21 -4.37
N MET A 285 -17.45 5.33 -3.85
CA MET A 285 -18.76 5.90 -4.20
C MET A 285 -18.64 6.75 -5.46
N SER A 286 -19.46 6.48 -6.43
CA SER A 286 -19.70 7.19 -7.70
C SER A 286 -19.08 6.55 -8.95
N GLY A 287 -19.46 7.05 -10.11
CA GLY A 287 -19.21 6.55 -11.47
C GLY A 287 -17.76 6.26 -11.91
N ALA A 288 -16.83 6.18 -10.99
CA ALA A 288 -15.43 5.82 -11.28
C ALA A 288 -15.26 4.33 -11.60
N MET A 289 -16.22 3.52 -11.20
CA MET A 289 -16.15 2.06 -11.40
C MET A 289 -16.04 1.62 -12.88
N UNK A 290 -16.48 2.25 -13.49
CA UNK A 290 -16.46 1.97 -14.85
C UNK A 290 -15.17 2.26 -15.57
N ARG A 291 -14.67 3.22 -15.15
CA ARG A 291 -13.35 3.52 -15.72
C ARG A 291 -12.25 2.62 -15.15
N PHE A 292 -12.32 2.28 -13.88
CA PHE A 292 -11.33 1.40 -13.21
C PHE A 292 -11.43 -0.02 -13.74
N LEU A 293 -12.63 -0.54 -13.92
CA LEU A 293 -12.84 -1.87 -14.55
C LEU A 293 -12.28 -1.88 -15.99
N LYS A 294 -12.47 -0.77 -16.73
CA LYS A 294 -11.90 -0.62 -18.06
C LYS A 294 -10.37 -0.63 -18.02
N LEU A 295 -9.77 0.08 -17.08
CA LEU A 295 -8.31 0.10 -16.90
C LEU A 295 -7.75 -1.28 -16.50
N CYS A 296 -8.44 -1.99 -15.61
CA CYS A 296 -8.06 -3.36 -15.25
C CYS A 296 -8.14 -4.31 -16.45
N THR A 297 -9.19 -4.16 -17.29
CA THR A 297 -9.35 -4.96 -18.50
C THR A 297 -8.26 -4.63 -19.53
N GLU A 298 -7.91 -3.36 -19.67
CA GLU A 298 -6.85 -2.91 -20.58
C GLU A 298 -5.47 -3.44 -20.15
N ILE A 299 -5.16 -3.41 -18.86
CA ILE A 299 -3.90 -3.95 -18.31
C ILE A 299 -3.84 -5.48 -18.53
N THR A 300 -4.96 -6.17 -18.33
CA THR A 300 -5.03 -7.63 -18.56
C THR A 300 -4.87 -7.96 -20.03
N GLN A 301 -5.51 -7.19 -20.92
CA GLN A 301 -5.38 -7.36 -22.37
C GLN A 301 -3.98 -7.03 -22.88
N ASP A 302 -3.33 -6.00 -22.36
CA ASP A 302 -1.96 -5.63 -22.77
C ASP A 302 -0.94 -6.68 -22.31
N THR A 303 -1.19 -7.31 -21.17
CA THR A 303 -0.36 -8.42 -20.65
C THR A 303 -0.53 -9.68 -21.51
N ILE A 304 -1.75 -9.95 -21.96
CA ILE A 304 -2.05 -11.10 -22.84
C ILE A 304 -1.48 -10.89 -24.25
N LEU A 305 -1.58 -9.66 -24.78
CA LEU A 305 -1.12 -9.35 -26.15
C LEU A 305 0.42 -9.34 -26.28
N ARG A 306 1.15 -9.03 -25.22
CA ARG A 306 2.62 -9.01 -25.25
C ARG A 306 3.29 -10.38 -25.19
N ARG A 307 2.53 -11.47 -25.00
CA ARG A 307 3.09 -12.83 -24.81
C ARG A 307 3.12 -13.69 -26.06
N LYS A 308 2.69 -13.21 -27.24
CA LYS A 308 2.81 -14.01 -28.49
C LYS A 308 3.94 -13.47 -29.37
N PRO A 309 4.98 -14.27 -29.61
CA PRO A 309 5.95 -13.90 -30.64
C PRO A 309 5.23 -13.87 -31.99
N LEU A 310 5.37 -12.76 -32.69
CA LEU A 310 4.87 -12.62 -34.06
C LEU A 310 5.70 -13.52 -34.99
N ILE A 311 5.23 -14.73 -35.19
CA ILE A 311 5.69 -15.54 -36.33
C ILE A 311 4.86 -15.08 -37.51
N MET A 312 5.44 -14.25 -38.36
CA MET A 312 4.79 -13.82 -39.61
C MET A 312 4.67 -15.03 -40.57
N PRO A 313 3.47 -15.43 -40.99
CA PRO A 313 3.34 -16.42 -42.03
C PRO A 313 3.62 -15.76 -43.39
N THR A 314 4.44 -16.44 -44.17
CA THR A 314 4.93 -15.97 -45.46
C THR A 314 3.93 -16.12 -46.63
N ASN A 315 2.62 -16.25 -46.37
CA ASN A 315 1.64 -16.42 -47.46
C ASN A 315 0.41 -15.50 -47.27
N PRO A 316 0.16 -14.53 -48.22
CA PRO A 316 -0.87 -13.51 -48.00
C PRO A 316 -2.30 -13.90 -48.44
N LYS A 317 -2.61 -15.15 -48.69
CA LYS A 317 -3.93 -15.52 -49.28
C LYS A 317 -4.95 -16.16 -48.36
N LEU A 318 -4.80 -16.09 -47.03
CA LEU A 318 -5.78 -16.71 -46.12
C LEU A 318 -6.23 -15.78 -44.99
N TYR A 319 -6.85 -14.65 -45.40
CA TYR A 319 -7.56 -13.81 -44.41
C TYR A 319 -9.08 -14.00 -44.57
N LYS A 320 -9.63 -15.00 -43.88
CA LYS A 320 -11.08 -15.00 -43.60
C LYS A 320 -11.25 -14.49 -42.17
N LYS A 321 -11.91 -13.35 -42.01
CA LYS A 321 -12.30 -12.75 -40.75
C LYS A 321 -13.09 -13.76 -39.89
N ARG A 322 -12.50 -14.24 -38.82
CA ARG A 322 -13.25 -14.84 -37.69
C ARG A 322 -13.23 -13.85 -36.55
N THR A 323 -14.37 -13.22 -36.30
CA THR A 323 -14.58 -12.47 -35.06
C THR A 323 -14.63 -13.45 -33.87
N PRO A 324 -13.84 -13.26 -32.82
CA PRO A 324 -13.98 -14.11 -31.63
C PRO A 324 -15.31 -13.83 -30.95
N LYS A 325 -16.04 -14.87 -30.62
CA LYS A 325 -17.24 -14.77 -29.78
C LYS A 325 -16.80 -14.38 -28.37
N LEU A 326 -17.20 -13.21 -27.94
CA LEU A 326 -17.14 -12.83 -26.53
C LEU A 326 -18.10 -13.71 -25.76
N HIS A 327 -17.58 -14.51 -24.84
CA HIS A 327 -18.41 -15.16 -23.85
C HIS A 327 -18.84 -14.11 -22.83
N SER A 328 -20.14 -13.98 -22.64
CA SER A 328 -20.75 -13.09 -21.67
C SER A 328 -20.35 -13.50 -20.24
N ILE A 329 -19.78 -12.57 -19.48
CA ILE A 329 -19.56 -12.75 -18.05
C ILE A 329 -20.91 -12.54 -17.38
N SER A 330 -21.51 -13.64 -16.89
CA SER A 330 -22.72 -13.55 -16.08
C SER A 330 -22.33 -13.42 -14.62
N ILE A 331 -22.67 -12.28 -14.03
CA ILE A 331 -22.52 -12.07 -12.60
C ILE A 331 -23.78 -12.63 -11.94
N VAL A 332 -23.63 -13.74 -11.24
CA VAL A 332 -24.72 -14.34 -10.48
C VAL A 332 -24.62 -13.86 -9.04
N TYR A 333 -25.66 -13.22 -8.56
CA TYR A 333 -25.79 -12.86 -7.15
C TYR A 333 -26.55 -13.99 -6.43
N GLU A 334 -25.88 -14.72 -5.56
CA GLU A 334 -26.56 -15.62 -4.62
C GLU A 334 -26.78 -14.88 -3.30
N LEU A 335 -28.05 -14.68 -2.95
CA LEU A 335 -28.46 -14.22 -1.64
C LEU A 335 -28.73 -15.45 -0.76
N GLU A 336 -27.97 -15.59 0.32
CA GLU A 336 -28.29 -16.64 1.30
C GLU A 336 -29.67 -16.37 1.94
N PRO A 337 -30.53 -17.38 2.08
CA PRO A 337 -31.83 -17.20 2.71
C PRO A 337 -31.64 -17.01 4.22
N GLY A 338 -31.87 -15.79 4.69
CA GLY A 338 -31.96 -15.49 6.11
C GLY A 338 -33.31 -15.96 6.66
N ASN A 339 -33.25 -16.71 7.74
CA ASN A 339 -34.41 -17.12 8.51
C ASN A 339 -34.99 -15.89 9.27
N SER A 340 -36.01 -15.25 8.76
CA SER A 340 -36.94 -14.49 9.61
C SER A 340 -38.19 -14.04 8.82
N SER A 341 -39.34 -14.32 9.40
CA SER A 341 -40.64 -13.88 8.97
C SER A 341 -40.86 -12.42 9.32
N GLU A 342 -40.57 -11.52 8.40
CA GLU A 342 -41.09 -10.15 8.48
C GLU A 342 -41.43 -9.64 7.07
N THR A 343 -42.68 -9.20 6.92
CA THR A 343 -43.22 -8.65 5.69
C THR A 343 -42.60 -7.28 5.38
N VAL A 344 -41.99 -7.16 4.21
CA VAL A 344 -41.41 -5.89 3.71
C VAL A 344 -42.51 -5.08 3.01
N PRO A 345 -42.73 -3.80 3.34
CA PRO A 345 -43.66 -2.96 2.60
C PRO A 345 -43.12 -2.60 1.21
N HIS A 346 -44.03 -2.61 0.24
CA HIS A 346 -43.73 -2.16 -1.12
C HIS A 346 -43.34 -0.68 -1.14
N LEU A 347 -42.11 -0.37 -1.49
CA LEU A 347 -41.66 0.98 -1.82
C LEU A 347 -41.95 1.27 -3.29
N LYS A 348 -42.88 2.19 -3.53
CA LYS A 348 -43.07 2.79 -4.85
C LYS A 348 -41.90 3.72 -5.16
N GLN A 349 -41.23 3.48 -6.28
CA GLN A 349 -40.22 4.42 -6.80
C GLN A 349 -40.92 5.59 -7.49
N ASP A 350 -40.86 6.77 -6.87
CA ASP A 350 -41.19 8.02 -7.57
C ASP A 350 -39.91 8.55 -8.22
N LEU A 351 -39.88 8.51 -9.53
CA LEU A 351 -38.85 9.12 -10.34
C LEU A 351 -39.03 10.65 -10.33
N TYR A 352 -38.11 11.36 -9.68
CA TYR A 352 -38.04 12.81 -9.79
C TYR A 352 -37.38 13.21 -11.10
N ALA A 353 -38.14 13.88 -11.97
CA ALA A 353 -37.63 14.52 -13.17
C ALA A 353 -37.06 15.90 -12.80
N PHE A 354 -35.83 16.18 -13.16
CA PHE A 354 -35.23 17.52 -13.05
C PHE A 354 -35.71 18.43 -14.18
N PRO A 355 -36.05 19.70 -13.89
CA PRO A 355 -36.41 20.64 -14.96
C PRO A 355 -35.17 21.09 -15.76
N PRO A 356 -35.35 21.55 -17.03
CA PRO A 356 -34.22 21.95 -17.85
C PRO A 356 -33.58 23.26 -17.39
N SER A 357 -32.27 23.33 -17.60
CA SER A 357 -31.38 24.41 -17.15
C SER A 357 -31.45 25.65 -18.03
N ASP A 358 -32.49 26.45 -17.91
CA ASP A 358 -32.51 27.79 -18.53
C ASP A 358 -33.24 28.78 -17.63
N GLN A 359 -32.59 29.21 -16.57
CA GLN A 359 -32.86 30.51 -15.91
C GLN A 359 -31.83 30.73 -14.75
N LEU A 360 -30.70 31.30 -15.10
CA LEU A 360 -29.83 31.95 -14.12
C LEU A 360 -29.88 33.45 -14.39
N VAL A 361 -30.61 34.15 -13.57
CA VAL A 361 -30.56 35.64 -13.53
C VAL A 361 -29.43 36.02 -12.58
N GLY A 362 -28.55 36.90 -13.06
CA GLY A 362 -27.38 37.31 -12.36
C GLY A 362 -27.60 38.24 -11.15
N PHE A 363 -26.70 38.17 -10.22
CA PHE A 363 -26.46 39.23 -9.21
C PHE A 363 -24.97 39.51 -9.19
N ASP A 364 -24.63 40.77 -9.42
CA ASP A 364 -23.35 41.44 -9.26
C ASP A 364 -23.59 42.66 -8.36
N PRO A 365 -22.62 43.20 -7.64
CA PRO A 365 -21.38 42.70 -7.06
C PRO A 365 -21.42 42.46 -5.58
#